data_d0bb035c3930e91fd98bf1c034c94312
#
_entry.id   d0bb035c3930e91fd98bf1c034c94312
#
_cell.length_a   1.000
_cell.length_b   1.000
_cell.length_c   1.000
_cell.angle_alpha   90.00
_cell.angle_beta   90.00
_cell.angle_gamma   90.00
#
_symmetry.space_group_name_H-M   'P 1'
#
loop_
_entity.id
_entity.type
_entity.pdbx_description
1 polymer ?
#
loop_
_entity_poly.entity_id
_entity_poly.type
_entity_poly.pdbx_seq_one_letter_code
_entity_poly.pdbx_strand_id
1 'polypeptide(L)'
;PGSDDIFAIFLANSSSRLDIRGLSVVAGNMKAELTFENGLAINEFAGINTKVAFGAEGPMCIDQRVGSFLHGDRGLGKFDIPSPSGSALKQPSWDFIHDEAVRCRGELVIIALGPLTNLAAAILKYPDMGTLIKEIVLMGGSAGYGNRSAYAEFNIWADPHSAGIVFDSGIPV
;
A
#
# COMPACT_ATOMS: atom_id res chain seq x y z
N PRO A 1 8.23 0.54 0.38
CA PRO A 1 7.89 1.77 -0.35
C PRO A 1 9.04 2.25 -1.23
N GLY A 2 8.71 3.03 -2.26
CA GLY A 2 9.65 3.77 -3.08
C GLY A 2 9.93 5.16 -2.50
N SER A 3 10.82 5.92 -3.13
CA SER A 3 11.16 7.27 -2.66
C SER A 3 10.00 8.26 -2.73
N ASP A 4 9.12 8.12 -3.69
CA ASP A 4 7.88 8.88 -3.85
C ASP A 4 6.85 8.55 -2.77
N ASP A 5 6.72 7.27 -2.40
CA ASP A 5 5.89 6.83 -1.28
C ASP A 5 6.31 7.48 0.05
N ILE A 6 7.63 7.64 0.27
CA ILE A 6 8.16 8.31 1.46
C ILE A 6 7.65 9.75 1.54
N PHE A 7 7.70 10.50 0.42
CA PHE A 7 7.18 11.86 0.39
C PHE A 7 5.69 11.92 0.65
N ALA A 8 4.91 10.98 0.09
CA ALA A 8 3.46 10.91 0.35
C ALA A 8 3.16 10.63 1.82
N ILE A 9 3.89 9.70 2.46
CA ILE A 9 3.75 9.39 3.89
C ILE A 9 4.12 10.60 4.76
N PHE A 10 5.21 11.30 4.45
CA PHE A 10 5.63 12.50 5.19
C PHE A 10 4.61 13.62 5.05
N LEU A 11 4.07 13.83 3.84
CA LEU A 11 3.03 14.81 3.60
C LEU A 11 1.77 14.50 4.40
N ALA A 12 1.34 13.23 4.40
CA ALA A 12 0.19 12.79 5.19
C ALA A 12 0.44 13.01 6.69
N ASN A 13 1.62 12.65 7.20
CA ASN A 13 1.98 12.83 8.62
C ASN A 13 2.06 14.30 9.03
N SER A 14 2.43 15.20 8.13
CA SER A 14 2.50 16.64 8.42
C SER A 14 1.14 17.33 8.42
N SER A 15 0.10 16.68 7.94
CA SER A 15 -1.25 17.24 7.81
C SER A 15 -2.04 17.09 9.12
N SER A 16 -2.47 18.20 9.71
CA SER A 16 -3.40 18.18 10.85
C SER A 16 -4.81 17.68 10.52
N ARG A 17 -5.11 17.45 9.23
CA ARG A 17 -6.40 16.97 8.73
C ARG A 17 -6.48 15.46 8.57
N LEU A 18 -5.34 14.78 8.68
CA LEU A 18 -5.24 13.32 8.49
C LEU A 18 -4.80 12.66 9.81
N ASP A 19 -5.44 11.55 10.13
CA ASP A 19 -5.06 10.66 11.22
C ASP A 19 -4.61 9.33 10.61
N ILE A 20 -3.30 9.06 10.57
CA ILE A 20 -2.74 7.85 9.98
C ILE A 20 -3.02 6.67 10.91
N ARG A 21 -3.97 5.81 10.52
CA ARG A 21 -4.39 4.63 11.30
C ARG A 21 -3.38 3.49 11.25
N GLY A 22 -2.62 3.41 10.16
CA GLY A 22 -1.59 2.41 9.97
C GLY A 22 -1.04 2.33 8.56
N LEU A 23 -0.02 1.50 8.40
CA LEU A 23 0.60 1.19 7.12
C LEU A 23 0.38 -0.28 6.78
N SER A 24 -0.25 -0.55 5.64
CA SER A 24 -0.41 -1.87 5.05
C SER A 24 0.62 -2.05 3.94
N VAL A 25 1.60 -2.90 4.16
CA VAL A 25 2.73 -3.07 3.24
C VAL A 25 2.48 -4.22 2.28
N VAL A 26 2.86 -4.06 1.01
CA VAL A 26 2.70 -5.03 -0.07
C VAL A 26 3.99 -5.13 -0.89
N ALA A 27 4.21 -6.28 -1.53
CA ALA A 27 5.23 -6.40 -2.56
C ALA A 27 4.91 -5.51 -3.77
N GLY A 28 5.93 -4.97 -4.42
CA GLY A 28 5.76 -4.09 -5.58
C GLY A 28 7.13 -3.68 -6.11
N ASN A 29 7.60 -2.48 -5.79
CA ASN A 29 8.94 -2.01 -6.18
C ASN A 29 10.04 -2.99 -5.76
N MET A 30 9.87 -3.63 -4.61
CA MET A 30 10.78 -4.65 -4.06
C MET A 30 9.96 -5.85 -3.56
N LYS A 31 10.65 -6.91 -3.12
CA LYS A 31 10.04 -8.03 -2.42
C LYS A 31 9.39 -7.57 -1.11
N ALA A 32 8.38 -8.30 -0.65
CA ALA A 32 7.58 -7.91 0.51
C ALA A 32 8.39 -7.70 1.80
N GLU A 33 9.40 -8.53 2.05
CA GLU A 33 10.24 -8.42 3.25
C GLU A 33 10.96 -7.07 3.30
N LEU A 34 11.53 -6.65 2.16
CA LEU A 34 12.27 -5.39 2.09
C LEU A 34 11.33 -4.17 2.11
N THR A 35 10.17 -4.25 1.43
CA THR A 35 9.17 -3.17 1.51
C THR A 35 8.62 -3.03 2.92
N PHE A 36 8.52 -4.14 3.65
CA PHE A 36 8.06 -4.17 5.03
C PHE A 36 9.09 -3.58 6.00
N GLU A 37 10.38 -3.99 5.90
CA GLU A 37 11.47 -3.38 6.65
C GLU A 37 11.51 -1.86 6.43
N ASN A 38 11.39 -1.43 5.18
CA ASN A 38 11.32 -0.02 4.82
C ASN A 38 10.08 0.68 5.41
N GLY A 39 8.93 0.02 5.42
CA GLY A 39 7.70 0.56 6.04
C GLY A 39 7.86 0.80 7.53
N LEU A 40 8.46 -0.14 8.26
CA LEU A 40 8.80 0.02 9.67
C LEU A 40 9.79 1.17 9.90
N ALA A 41 10.88 1.19 9.11
CA ALA A 41 11.91 2.21 9.22
C ALA A 41 11.36 3.63 8.98
N ILE A 42 10.51 3.81 7.97
CA ILE A 42 9.86 5.09 7.67
C ILE A 42 8.89 5.49 8.79
N ASN A 43 8.10 4.55 9.30
CA ASN A 43 7.18 4.79 10.41
C ASN A 43 7.89 5.35 11.65
N GLU A 44 9.04 4.77 11.99
CA GLU A 44 9.89 5.25 13.10
C GLU A 44 10.57 6.58 12.77
N PHE A 45 11.22 6.68 11.62
CA PHE A 45 11.97 7.87 11.20
C PHE A 45 11.08 9.12 11.10
N ALA A 46 9.86 8.96 10.60
CA ALA A 46 8.89 10.05 10.50
C ALA A 46 8.18 10.37 11.83
N GLY A 47 8.44 9.62 12.89
CA GLY A 47 7.76 9.79 14.18
C GLY A 47 6.26 9.51 14.15
N ILE A 48 5.78 8.73 13.17
CA ILE A 48 4.34 8.41 13.04
C ILE A 48 3.91 7.48 14.17
N ASN A 49 4.74 6.48 14.48
CA ASN A 49 4.53 5.50 15.55
C ASN A 49 3.18 4.76 15.48
N THR A 50 2.70 4.52 14.26
CA THR A 50 1.47 3.78 14.01
C THR A 50 1.74 2.28 13.80
N LYS A 51 0.69 1.52 13.53
CA LYS A 51 0.80 0.08 13.26
C LYS A 51 1.30 -0.16 11.83
N VAL A 52 2.18 -1.15 11.65
CA VAL A 52 2.63 -1.61 10.34
C VAL A 52 2.29 -3.08 10.18
N ALA A 53 1.51 -3.40 9.17
CA ALA A 53 1.04 -4.75 8.88
C ALA A 53 1.74 -5.32 7.63
N PHE A 54 2.24 -6.55 7.75
CA PHE A 54 2.80 -7.31 6.63
C PHE A 54 1.68 -7.83 5.75
N GLY A 55 1.78 -7.64 4.44
CA GLY A 55 0.76 -8.01 3.48
C GLY A 55 1.24 -9.03 2.43
N ALA A 56 0.66 -8.95 1.24
CA ALA A 56 0.90 -9.90 0.18
C ALA A 56 2.35 -9.87 -0.31
N GLU A 57 2.92 -11.05 -0.45
CA GLU A 57 4.29 -11.27 -0.93
C GLU A 57 4.40 -11.22 -2.45
N GLY A 58 3.28 -11.18 -3.15
CA GLY A 58 3.20 -11.10 -4.60
C GLY A 58 1.78 -10.85 -5.08
N PRO A 59 1.57 -10.76 -6.40
CA PRO A 59 0.27 -10.53 -7.01
C PRO A 59 -0.64 -11.77 -6.89
N MET A 60 -1.95 -11.57 -7.08
CA MET A 60 -2.94 -12.63 -6.86
C MET A 60 -2.83 -13.81 -7.82
N CYS A 61 -2.61 -13.56 -9.11
CA CYS A 61 -2.78 -14.57 -10.16
C CYS A 61 -1.64 -14.62 -11.18
N ILE A 62 -0.62 -13.82 -11.05
CA ILE A 62 0.53 -13.76 -11.99
C ILE A 62 1.85 -13.87 -11.23
N ASP A 63 2.94 -14.11 -11.94
CA ASP A 63 4.27 -14.09 -11.34
C ASP A 63 4.63 -12.69 -10.84
N GLN A 64 5.35 -12.65 -9.72
CA GLN A 64 5.78 -11.40 -9.12
C GLN A 64 6.65 -10.59 -10.09
N ARG A 65 6.33 -9.31 -10.18
CA ARG A 65 7.04 -8.31 -10.97
C ARG A 65 7.58 -7.23 -10.08
N VAL A 66 8.87 -6.97 -10.12
CA VAL A 66 9.53 -5.95 -9.29
C VAL A 66 10.06 -4.81 -10.16
N GLY A 67 10.04 -3.60 -9.59
CA GLY A 67 10.51 -2.38 -10.23
C GLY A 67 11.85 -1.87 -9.70
N SER A 68 12.72 -2.78 -9.23
CA SER A 68 13.90 -2.49 -8.39
C SER A 68 14.87 -1.45 -8.95
N PHE A 69 15.06 -1.35 -10.27
CA PHE A 69 16.07 -0.46 -10.85
C PHE A 69 15.78 1.04 -10.71
N LEU A 70 14.54 1.44 -10.45
CA LEU A 70 14.16 2.85 -10.31
C LEU A 70 14.44 3.41 -8.91
N HIS A 71 14.38 2.56 -7.89
CA HIS A 71 14.47 2.98 -6.49
C HIS A 71 15.72 2.49 -5.77
N GLY A 72 16.73 1.99 -6.52
CA GLY A 72 17.98 1.45 -5.98
C GLY A 72 17.81 0.10 -5.27
N ASP A 73 18.91 -0.46 -4.79
CA ASP A 73 18.98 -1.85 -4.28
C ASP A 73 18.09 -2.08 -3.04
N ARG A 74 17.87 -1.05 -2.23
CA ARG A 74 17.02 -1.11 -1.04
C ARG A 74 15.60 -0.55 -1.26
N GLY A 75 15.29 -0.05 -2.45
CA GLY A 75 13.98 0.53 -2.75
C GLY A 75 13.76 1.95 -2.22
N LEU A 76 14.70 2.53 -1.48
CA LEU A 76 14.60 3.86 -0.86
C LEU A 76 15.31 4.97 -1.64
N GLY A 77 15.75 4.69 -2.88
CA GLY A 77 16.54 5.63 -3.65
C GLY A 77 17.86 5.96 -2.96
N LYS A 78 18.09 7.25 -2.67
CA LYS A 78 19.26 7.75 -1.94
C LYS A 78 19.00 8.02 -0.45
N PHE A 79 17.82 7.69 0.05
CA PHE A 79 17.53 7.86 1.47
C PHE A 79 18.27 6.79 2.29
N ASP A 80 19.02 7.25 3.28
CA ASP A 80 19.68 6.41 4.28
C ASP A 80 18.84 6.49 5.57
N ILE A 81 17.95 5.53 5.74
CA ILE A 81 17.08 5.45 6.91
C ILE A 81 17.60 4.32 7.79
N PRO A 82 17.76 4.55 9.09
CA PRO A 82 18.21 3.52 10.04
C PRO A 82 17.31 2.28 10.00
N SER A 83 17.89 1.11 10.29
CA SER A 83 17.12 -0.12 10.45
C SER A 83 16.09 0.02 11.56
N PRO A 84 14.86 -0.47 11.35
CA PRO A 84 13.79 -0.33 12.35
C PRO A 84 14.07 -1.16 13.60
N SER A 85 13.62 -0.63 14.73
CA SER A 85 13.59 -1.34 16.03
C SER A 85 12.21 -1.90 16.37
N GLY A 86 11.16 -1.38 15.72
CA GLY A 86 9.78 -1.74 15.96
C GLY A 86 9.39 -3.13 15.46
N SER A 87 8.28 -3.61 15.98
CA SER A 87 7.73 -4.92 15.64
C SER A 87 6.49 -4.80 14.76
N ALA A 88 6.37 -5.79 13.86
CA ALA A 88 5.18 -5.98 13.03
C ALA A 88 3.92 -6.25 13.85
N LEU A 89 2.77 -5.91 13.29
CA LEU A 89 1.52 -6.54 13.69
C LEU A 89 1.59 -8.05 13.40
N LYS A 90 1.01 -8.85 14.29
CA LYS A 90 0.97 -10.32 14.12
C LYS A 90 -0.08 -10.78 13.11
N GLN A 91 -1.00 -9.91 12.72
CA GLN A 91 -2.08 -10.24 11.79
C GLN A 91 -1.73 -9.81 10.36
N PRO A 92 -2.27 -10.49 9.32
CA PRO A 92 -2.13 -10.09 7.93
C PRO A 92 -2.71 -8.71 7.66
N SER A 93 -2.17 -8.01 6.66
CA SER A 93 -2.55 -6.63 6.40
C SER A 93 -4.01 -6.47 5.94
N TRP A 94 -4.59 -7.45 5.24
CA TRP A 94 -6.02 -7.43 4.87
C TRP A 94 -6.96 -7.53 6.08
N ASP A 95 -6.58 -8.25 7.13
CA ASP A 95 -7.33 -8.33 8.39
C ASP A 95 -7.19 -7.01 9.16
N PHE A 96 -5.99 -6.42 9.15
CA PHE A 96 -5.76 -5.11 9.72
C PHE A 96 -6.57 -4.00 9.02
N ILE A 97 -6.64 -4.01 7.69
CA ILE A 97 -7.45 -3.06 6.91
C ILE A 97 -8.93 -3.16 7.32
N HIS A 98 -9.46 -4.37 7.40
CA HIS A 98 -10.85 -4.59 7.83
C HIS A 98 -11.10 -4.11 9.26
N ASP A 99 -10.23 -4.44 10.21
CA ASP A 99 -10.35 -4.01 11.61
C ASP A 99 -10.36 -2.48 11.74
N GLU A 100 -9.51 -1.77 10.99
CA GLU A 100 -9.50 -0.31 11.01
C GLU A 100 -10.75 0.26 10.29
N ALA A 101 -11.24 -0.38 9.23
CA ALA A 101 -12.48 0.00 8.56
C ALA A 101 -13.69 -0.10 9.50
N VAL A 102 -13.80 -1.18 10.26
CA VAL A 102 -14.83 -1.35 11.31
C VAL A 102 -14.69 -0.27 12.38
N ARG A 103 -13.49 0.03 12.85
CA ARG A 103 -13.26 1.08 13.87
C ARG A 103 -13.62 2.47 13.38
N CYS A 104 -13.34 2.76 12.11
CA CYS A 104 -13.63 4.05 11.49
C CYS A 104 -15.10 4.22 11.06
N ARG A 105 -15.91 3.17 11.11
CA ARG A 105 -17.38 3.23 10.91
C ARG A 105 -17.80 3.93 9.61
N GLY A 106 -17.16 3.61 8.50
CA GLY A 106 -17.45 4.20 7.20
C GLY A 106 -16.70 5.51 6.88
N GLU A 107 -15.80 5.96 7.77
CA GLU A 107 -14.99 7.16 7.53
C GLU A 107 -13.55 6.85 7.10
N LEU A 108 -13.17 5.57 6.96
CA LEU A 108 -11.84 5.19 6.55
C LEU A 108 -11.60 5.56 5.07
N VAL A 109 -10.53 6.30 4.82
CA VAL A 109 -9.98 6.55 3.49
C VAL A 109 -8.74 5.67 3.31
N ILE A 110 -8.69 4.92 2.22
CA ILE A 110 -7.51 4.14 1.84
C ILE A 110 -6.67 4.96 0.86
N ILE A 111 -5.43 5.28 1.23
CA ILE A 111 -4.46 5.88 0.31
C ILE A 111 -3.55 4.77 -0.21
N ALA A 112 -3.81 4.29 -1.42
CA ALA A 112 -3.09 3.18 -2.03
C ALA A 112 -1.96 3.70 -2.94
N LEU A 113 -0.71 3.53 -2.50
CA LEU A 113 0.49 3.99 -3.19
C LEU A 113 1.20 2.88 -3.98
N GLY A 114 0.79 1.63 -3.79
CA GLY A 114 1.35 0.44 -4.43
C GLY A 114 0.29 -0.45 -5.07
N PRO A 115 0.67 -1.69 -5.48
CA PRO A 115 -0.29 -2.67 -5.99
C PRO A 115 -1.44 -2.92 -5.02
N LEU A 116 -2.64 -3.15 -5.55
CA LEU A 116 -3.88 -3.19 -4.76
C LEU A 116 -4.16 -4.55 -4.10
N THR A 117 -3.19 -5.47 -4.09
CA THR A 117 -3.34 -6.86 -3.66
C THR A 117 -3.89 -6.99 -2.23
N ASN A 118 -3.39 -6.21 -1.28
CA ASN A 118 -3.87 -6.24 0.11
C ASN A 118 -5.34 -5.81 0.24
N LEU A 119 -5.71 -4.77 -0.48
CA LEU A 119 -7.07 -4.24 -0.47
C LEU A 119 -8.04 -5.20 -1.16
N ALA A 120 -7.64 -5.78 -2.30
CA ALA A 120 -8.42 -6.80 -2.98
C ALA A 120 -8.62 -8.04 -2.10
N ALA A 121 -7.59 -8.49 -1.38
CA ALA A 121 -7.68 -9.59 -0.42
C ALA A 121 -8.68 -9.28 0.72
N ALA A 122 -8.68 -8.04 1.23
CA ALA A 122 -9.64 -7.61 2.23
C ALA A 122 -11.08 -7.61 1.67
N ILE A 123 -11.30 -7.07 0.47
CA ILE A 123 -12.62 -7.04 -0.19
C ILE A 123 -13.16 -8.45 -0.43
N LEU A 124 -12.32 -9.37 -0.90
CA LEU A 124 -12.74 -10.75 -1.14
C LEU A 124 -13.04 -11.52 0.15
N LYS A 125 -12.30 -11.24 1.22
CA LYS A 125 -12.44 -11.92 2.51
C LYS A 125 -13.63 -11.40 3.31
N TYR A 126 -13.92 -10.10 3.23
CA TYR A 126 -14.90 -9.42 4.05
C TYR A 126 -15.96 -8.73 3.18
N PRO A 127 -17.15 -9.34 3.02
CA PRO A 127 -18.21 -8.82 2.14
C PRO A 127 -18.76 -7.43 2.53
N ASP A 128 -18.53 -6.99 3.76
CA ASP A 128 -18.97 -5.70 4.29
C ASP A 128 -18.03 -4.53 3.96
N MET A 129 -16.85 -4.80 3.36
CA MET A 129 -15.86 -3.76 3.04
C MET A 129 -16.44 -2.59 2.24
N GLY A 130 -17.36 -2.87 1.31
CA GLY A 130 -18.01 -1.84 0.49
C GLY A 130 -18.79 -0.79 1.28
N THR A 131 -19.21 -1.10 2.50
CA THR A 131 -19.93 -0.18 3.39
C THR A 131 -19.07 0.44 4.46
N LEU A 132 -17.85 -0.09 4.66
CA LEU A 132 -16.93 0.32 5.74
C LEU A 132 -15.85 1.29 5.27
N ILE A 133 -15.60 1.38 3.96
CA ILE A 133 -14.62 2.29 3.37
C ILE A 133 -15.34 3.48 2.73
N LYS A 134 -14.91 4.69 3.07
CA LYS A 134 -15.45 5.93 2.52
C LYS A 134 -15.08 6.13 1.06
N GLU A 135 -13.78 6.01 0.78
CA GLU A 135 -13.19 6.15 -0.54
C GLU A 135 -11.80 5.55 -0.60
N ILE A 136 -11.36 5.26 -1.80
CA ILE A 136 -9.99 4.85 -2.13
C ILE A 136 -9.36 5.94 -2.98
N VAL A 137 -8.22 6.47 -2.53
CA VAL A 137 -7.38 7.39 -3.31
C VAL A 137 -6.14 6.60 -3.72
N LEU A 138 -5.94 6.37 -5.00
CA LEU A 138 -4.83 5.54 -5.45
C LEU A 138 -3.87 6.28 -6.38
N MET A 139 -2.61 5.90 -6.33
CA MET A 139 -1.62 6.18 -7.34
C MET A 139 -1.49 4.96 -8.24
N GLY A 140 -1.95 5.08 -9.48
CA GLY A 140 -1.92 3.97 -10.43
C GLY A 140 -2.70 4.29 -11.71
N GLY A 141 -2.54 3.41 -12.68
CA GLY A 141 -3.22 3.55 -13.96
C GLY A 141 -2.60 4.59 -14.89
N SER A 142 -3.13 4.66 -16.10
CA SER A 142 -2.67 5.56 -17.14
C SER A 142 -3.82 5.93 -18.06
N ALA A 143 -4.02 7.23 -18.29
CA ALA A 143 -4.99 7.75 -19.26
C ALA A 143 -4.41 7.89 -20.68
N GLY A 144 -3.16 7.52 -20.88
CA GLY A 144 -2.45 7.62 -22.17
C GLY A 144 -1.35 6.59 -22.24
N TYR A 145 -0.10 7.02 -22.16
CA TYR A 145 1.05 6.11 -22.16
C TYR A 145 1.33 5.59 -20.75
N GLY A 146 1.59 4.27 -20.64
CA GLY A 146 2.06 3.67 -19.41
C GLY A 146 3.54 3.96 -19.14
N ASN A 147 3.97 3.64 -17.93
CA ASN A 147 5.40 3.72 -17.54
C ASN A 147 6.07 2.33 -17.49
N ARG A 148 5.29 1.25 -17.65
CA ARG A 148 5.80 -0.13 -17.62
C ARG A 148 5.58 -0.89 -18.90
N SER A 149 4.52 -0.60 -19.62
CA SER A 149 4.28 -1.02 -20.99
C SER A 149 3.73 0.16 -21.78
N ALA A 150 3.35 -0.04 -23.05
CA ALA A 150 2.78 1.02 -23.86
C ALA A 150 1.54 1.68 -23.22
N TYR A 151 0.78 0.92 -22.42
CA TYR A 151 -0.49 1.38 -21.84
C TYR A 151 -0.61 1.19 -20.33
N ALA A 152 0.30 0.41 -19.69
CA ALA A 152 0.18 0.08 -18.28
C ALA A 152 1.12 0.89 -17.39
N GLU A 153 0.56 1.45 -16.33
CA GLU A 153 1.29 1.98 -15.19
C GLU A 153 1.70 0.82 -14.25
N PHE A 154 2.78 1.01 -13.49
CA PHE A 154 3.42 -0.06 -12.74
C PHE A 154 2.53 -0.71 -11.69
N ASN A 155 1.83 0.03 -10.86
CA ASN A 155 1.03 -0.53 -9.77
C ASN A 155 -0.12 -1.41 -10.29
N ILE A 156 -0.79 -0.96 -11.35
CA ILE A 156 -1.83 -1.74 -12.03
C ILE A 156 -1.24 -2.92 -12.80
N TRP A 157 -0.10 -2.73 -13.47
CA TRP A 157 0.58 -3.79 -14.20
C TRP A 157 1.14 -4.88 -13.28
N ALA A 158 1.57 -4.52 -12.07
CA ALA A 158 2.12 -5.47 -11.08
C ALA A 158 1.06 -6.45 -10.57
N ASP A 159 -0.19 -6.02 -10.41
CA ASP A 159 -1.31 -6.91 -10.07
C ASP A 159 -2.63 -6.41 -10.69
N PRO A 160 -2.86 -6.70 -11.99
CA PRO A 160 -4.07 -6.27 -12.68
C PRO A 160 -5.35 -6.94 -12.16
N HIS A 161 -5.23 -8.12 -11.55
CA HIS A 161 -6.39 -8.84 -11.00
C HIS A 161 -6.90 -8.16 -9.73
N SER A 162 -5.99 -7.76 -8.85
CA SER A 162 -6.36 -6.98 -7.67
C SER A 162 -6.96 -5.63 -8.04
N ALA A 163 -6.44 -4.98 -9.09
CA ALA A 163 -7.00 -3.74 -9.60
C ALA A 163 -8.45 -3.93 -10.08
N GLY A 164 -8.73 -4.98 -10.86
CA GLY A 164 -10.09 -5.32 -11.30
C GLY A 164 -11.04 -5.50 -10.11
N ILE A 165 -10.65 -6.28 -9.10
CA ILE A 165 -11.46 -6.51 -7.89
C ILE A 165 -11.78 -5.19 -7.18
N VAL A 166 -10.79 -4.32 -7.04
CA VAL A 166 -10.98 -3.02 -6.35
C VAL A 166 -11.90 -2.11 -7.15
N PHE A 167 -11.71 -1.97 -8.47
CA PHE A 167 -12.57 -1.15 -9.31
C PHE A 167 -14.02 -1.68 -9.40
N ASP A 168 -14.22 -2.98 -9.32
CA ASP A 168 -15.55 -3.62 -9.35
C ASP A 168 -16.22 -3.69 -7.97
N SER A 169 -15.54 -3.25 -6.91
CA SER A 169 -16.04 -3.35 -5.52
C SER A 169 -17.24 -2.45 -5.20
N GLY A 170 -17.46 -1.42 -6.00
CA GLY A 170 -18.45 -0.37 -5.72
C GLY A 170 -18.02 0.68 -4.69
N ILE A 171 -16.83 0.56 -4.12
CA ILE A 171 -16.23 1.59 -3.26
C ILE A 171 -15.83 2.77 -4.16
N PRO A 172 -16.09 4.03 -3.78
CA PRO A 172 -15.61 5.19 -4.54
C PRO A 172 -14.07 5.18 -4.70
N VAL A 173 -13.57 5.37 -5.95
CA VAL A 173 -12.14 5.37 -6.30
C VAL A 173 -11.79 6.66 -7.03
#